data_d01e5af2dad516878bfc3136101954d9
#
_entry.id   d01e5af2dad516878bfc3136101954d9
#
_cell.length_a   1.000
_cell.length_b   1.000
_cell.length_c   1.000
_cell.angle_alpha   90.00
_cell.angle_beta   90.00
_cell.angle_gamma   90.00
#
_symmetry.space_group_name_H-M   'P 1'
#
loop_
_entity.id
_entity.type
_entity.pdbx_description
1 polymer ?
#
loop_
_entity_poly.entity_id
_entity_poly.type
_entity_poly.pdbx_seq_one_letter_code
_entity_poly.pdbx_strand_id
1 'polypeptide(L)'
;MKYLLILGDGMADEPVAELGGRTPLEVAKKPNMDRIAREGKCGMMKTVPDSQEPGSDVANMSILGYDPDKYYTSRGALEAVSMGVPFGPADLAYRCNFVTIEDGKMKDFAAGHITSDEGKQLFASLQERLKDFGVKLYPGVSYRNVLMLPGGKGSVTKAPHDIVGELIDPYLPTGEDALVLHKFMVISYDVFANHPVNKARIAAGKNPANMIWPWSGGAKPAMPQFSEMFGKKGAVISAVDLLFGIARCAGMEVVKVPGATGYLDTDYMGKAKAAVETLKGDADFVYLHVEATDEAGHLGSVEEKIKAIERLDEAVGYILDNFDGCVMLMPDHPTPIAKKTHTRDPVPFAVLGLGGKDEVAVYTEKEIALKGSYGMVKSTDLLKMIFAGN
;
A
#
# COMPACT_ATOMS: atom_id res chain seq x y z
N MET A 1 -3.26 -10.24 -26.64
CA MET A 1 -4.34 -10.02 -25.63
C MET A 1 -3.84 -9.03 -24.61
N LYS A 2 -4.70 -8.11 -24.15
CA LYS A 2 -4.43 -7.15 -23.08
C LYS A 2 -5.12 -7.58 -21.81
N TYR A 3 -4.58 -7.18 -20.65
CA TYR A 3 -4.97 -7.70 -19.35
C TYR A 3 -5.20 -6.54 -18.37
N LEU A 4 -6.26 -6.61 -17.59
CA LEU A 4 -6.57 -5.68 -16.51
C LEU A 4 -6.80 -6.45 -15.21
N LEU A 5 -6.03 -6.14 -14.18
CA LEU A 5 -6.29 -6.60 -12.83
C LEU A 5 -6.91 -5.46 -12.03
N ILE A 6 -8.10 -5.69 -11.50
CA ILE A 6 -8.84 -4.78 -10.62
C ILE A 6 -8.67 -5.28 -9.19
N LEU A 7 -8.10 -4.48 -8.34
CA LEU A 7 -7.83 -4.82 -6.96
C LEU A 7 -8.59 -3.88 -6.03
N GLY A 8 -9.51 -4.45 -5.26
CA GLY A 8 -10.12 -3.79 -4.12
C GLY A 8 -9.33 -4.10 -2.86
N ASP A 9 -8.50 -3.16 -2.41
CA ASP A 9 -7.64 -3.31 -1.24
C ASP A 9 -8.47 -3.67 0.00
N GLY A 10 -8.07 -4.70 0.72
CA GLY A 10 -8.73 -5.14 1.94
C GLY A 10 -10.21 -5.54 1.81
N MET A 11 -10.70 -5.80 0.56
CA MET A 11 -12.13 -5.97 0.28
C MET A 11 -12.75 -7.21 0.93
N ALA A 12 -11.98 -8.29 1.10
CA ALA A 12 -12.44 -9.51 1.77
C ALA A 12 -12.64 -9.29 3.28
N ASP A 13 -13.55 -10.05 3.87
CA ASP A 13 -13.92 -9.93 5.28
C ASP A 13 -14.32 -11.28 5.89
N GLU A 14 -14.46 -11.30 7.20
CA GLU A 14 -15.08 -12.35 7.96
C GLU A 14 -16.61 -12.16 8.06
N PRO A 15 -17.38 -13.21 8.41
CA PRO A 15 -18.81 -13.06 8.67
C PRO A 15 -19.09 -12.05 9.78
N VAL A 16 -19.92 -11.06 9.51
CA VAL A 16 -20.26 -9.95 10.41
C VAL A 16 -21.63 -10.20 11.07
N ALA A 17 -21.70 -10.11 12.40
CA ALA A 17 -22.94 -10.37 13.13
C ALA A 17 -24.08 -9.43 12.73
N GLU A 18 -23.80 -8.14 12.50
CA GLU A 18 -24.77 -7.14 12.04
C GLU A 18 -25.37 -7.46 10.66
N LEU A 19 -24.67 -8.25 9.85
CA LEU A 19 -25.14 -8.73 8.55
C LEU A 19 -25.79 -10.12 8.61
N GLY A 20 -26.11 -10.59 9.80
CA GLY A 20 -26.67 -11.93 10.01
C GLY A 20 -25.69 -13.05 9.71
N GLY A 21 -24.39 -12.85 9.97
CA GLY A 21 -23.34 -13.83 9.72
C GLY A 21 -22.88 -13.92 8.27
N ARG A 22 -23.14 -12.89 7.47
CA ARG A 22 -22.65 -12.76 6.10
C ARG A 22 -21.46 -11.78 6.03
N THR A 23 -20.65 -11.89 4.98
CA THR A 23 -19.59 -10.91 4.71
C THR A 23 -20.14 -9.69 3.98
N PRO A 24 -19.43 -8.54 3.96
CA PRO A 24 -19.79 -7.40 3.12
C PRO A 24 -19.92 -7.76 1.64
N LEU A 25 -19.07 -8.65 1.10
CA LEU A 25 -19.18 -9.15 -0.28
C LEU A 25 -20.45 -9.97 -0.53
N GLU A 26 -20.98 -10.67 0.48
CA GLU A 26 -22.26 -11.40 0.36
C GLU A 26 -23.50 -10.48 0.37
N VAL A 27 -23.36 -9.24 0.87
CA VAL A 27 -24.48 -8.30 1.06
C VAL A 27 -24.48 -7.19 0.02
N ALA A 28 -23.31 -6.70 -0.40
CA ALA A 28 -23.17 -5.61 -1.35
C ALA A 28 -23.82 -5.91 -2.70
N LYS A 29 -24.45 -4.90 -3.29
CA LYS A 29 -24.99 -4.96 -4.67
C LYS A 29 -23.84 -4.78 -5.66
N LYS A 30 -23.38 -5.88 -6.22
CA LYS A 30 -22.20 -5.93 -7.09
C LYS A 30 -22.42 -6.76 -8.36
N PRO A 31 -23.41 -6.43 -9.19
CA PRO A 31 -23.80 -7.22 -10.35
C PRO A 31 -22.67 -7.41 -11.38
N ASN A 32 -21.73 -6.45 -11.46
CA ASN A 32 -20.63 -6.49 -12.41
C ASN A 32 -19.49 -7.41 -11.93
N MET A 33 -19.16 -7.39 -10.64
CA MET A 33 -18.24 -8.35 -10.05
C MET A 33 -18.81 -9.78 -10.12
N ASP A 34 -20.11 -9.93 -9.85
CA ASP A 34 -20.82 -11.21 -9.99
C ASP A 34 -20.84 -11.68 -11.46
N ARG A 35 -20.89 -10.79 -12.45
CA ARG A 35 -20.75 -11.11 -13.86
C ARG A 35 -19.37 -11.69 -14.17
N ILE A 36 -18.29 -11.10 -13.66
CA ILE A 36 -16.93 -11.61 -13.84
C ILE A 36 -16.83 -13.04 -13.31
N ALA A 37 -17.37 -13.30 -12.11
CA ALA A 37 -17.34 -14.61 -11.49
C ALA A 37 -18.19 -15.65 -12.25
N ARG A 38 -19.39 -15.26 -12.67
CA ARG A 38 -20.36 -16.15 -13.36
C ARG A 38 -19.94 -16.51 -14.79
N GLU A 39 -19.28 -15.60 -15.49
CA GLU A 39 -18.88 -15.78 -16.88
C GLU A 39 -17.41 -16.21 -17.02
N GLY A 40 -16.64 -16.20 -15.93
CA GLY A 40 -15.24 -16.52 -15.87
C GLY A 40 -14.92 -17.75 -15.02
N LYS A 41 -13.65 -17.85 -14.63
CA LYS A 41 -13.14 -18.88 -13.71
C LYS A 41 -12.65 -18.22 -12.42
N CYS A 42 -12.82 -18.90 -11.31
CA CYS A 42 -12.52 -18.38 -9.99
C CYS A 42 -11.58 -19.30 -9.20
N GLY A 43 -10.97 -18.74 -8.18
CA GLY A 43 -10.15 -19.48 -7.21
C GLY A 43 -9.88 -18.67 -5.96
N MET A 44 -9.17 -19.29 -5.03
CA MET A 44 -8.70 -18.67 -3.81
C MET A 44 -7.19 -18.44 -3.86
N MET A 45 -6.71 -17.43 -3.21
CA MET A 45 -5.28 -17.08 -3.22
C MET A 45 -4.79 -16.66 -1.83
N LYS A 46 -3.65 -17.21 -1.43
CA LYS A 46 -2.90 -16.72 -0.27
C LYS A 46 -1.87 -15.71 -0.76
N THR A 47 -2.09 -14.45 -0.46
CA THR A 47 -1.28 -13.33 -0.96
C THR A 47 -0.13 -12.96 -0.04
N VAL A 48 -0.28 -13.20 1.27
CA VAL A 48 0.73 -12.92 2.29
C VAL A 48 1.41 -14.22 2.72
N PRO A 49 2.73 -14.39 2.50
CA PRO A 49 3.49 -15.53 3.02
C PRO A 49 3.47 -15.59 4.55
N ASP A 50 3.62 -16.80 5.13
CA ASP A 50 3.66 -16.98 6.59
C ASP A 50 4.87 -16.29 7.26
N SER A 51 5.94 -16.09 6.50
CA SER A 51 7.18 -15.41 6.90
C SER A 51 7.05 -13.88 7.02
N GLN A 52 5.99 -13.28 6.46
CA GLN A 52 5.82 -11.84 6.39
C GLN A 52 4.62 -11.37 7.23
N GLU A 53 4.67 -10.14 7.73
CA GLU A 53 3.50 -9.51 8.34
C GLU A 53 2.46 -9.14 7.26
N PRO A 54 1.15 -9.25 7.57
CA PRO A 54 0.11 -8.85 6.62
C PRO A 54 0.17 -7.34 6.31
N GLY A 55 0.19 -7.02 5.03
CA GLY A 55 0.19 -5.64 4.57
C GLY A 55 0.14 -5.55 3.06
N SER A 56 -0.36 -4.43 2.56
CA SER A 56 -0.50 -4.18 1.12
C SER A 56 0.84 -4.19 0.37
N ASP A 57 1.96 -3.86 1.04
CA ASP A 57 3.31 -3.94 0.47
C ASP A 57 3.67 -5.37 0.06
N VAL A 58 3.51 -6.30 0.99
CA VAL A 58 3.82 -7.72 0.79
C VAL A 58 2.82 -8.37 -0.17
N ALA A 59 1.52 -8.13 0.05
CA ALA A 59 0.47 -8.75 -0.74
C ALA A 59 0.52 -8.30 -2.21
N ASN A 60 0.61 -6.99 -2.47
CA ASN A 60 0.68 -6.47 -3.84
C ASN A 60 1.97 -6.87 -4.56
N MET A 61 3.11 -6.94 -3.85
CA MET A 61 4.35 -7.48 -4.40
C MET A 61 4.16 -8.95 -4.85
N SER A 62 3.55 -9.79 -4.00
CA SER A 62 3.23 -11.18 -4.33
C SER A 62 2.33 -11.32 -5.54
N ILE A 63 1.24 -10.54 -5.62
CA ILE A 63 0.27 -10.57 -6.71
C ILE A 63 0.91 -10.17 -8.05
N LEU A 64 1.84 -9.21 -8.01
CA LEU A 64 2.63 -8.81 -9.18
C LEU A 64 3.69 -9.84 -9.59
N GLY A 65 3.78 -10.98 -8.88
CA GLY A 65 4.64 -12.10 -9.22
C GLY A 65 6.04 -12.04 -8.60
N TYR A 66 6.28 -11.10 -7.70
CA TYR A 66 7.54 -10.97 -6.98
C TYR A 66 7.45 -11.61 -5.60
N ASP A 67 8.36 -12.52 -5.31
CA ASP A 67 8.44 -13.18 -4.01
C ASP A 67 8.87 -12.16 -2.93
N PRO A 68 8.01 -11.84 -1.94
CA PRO A 68 8.36 -10.87 -0.90
C PRO A 68 9.56 -11.30 -0.04
N ASP A 69 9.74 -12.60 0.20
CA ASP A 69 10.88 -13.08 0.97
C ASP A 69 12.22 -12.81 0.28
N LYS A 70 12.19 -12.60 -1.03
CA LYS A 70 13.36 -12.31 -1.84
C LYS A 70 13.53 -10.82 -2.14
N TYR A 71 12.45 -10.10 -2.39
CA TYR A 71 12.51 -8.76 -2.96
C TYR A 71 12.03 -7.65 -2.04
N TYR A 72 11.21 -7.95 -1.02
CA TYR A 72 10.79 -6.95 -0.07
C TYR A 72 11.94 -6.58 0.87
N THR A 73 12.26 -5.31 0.95
CA THR A 73 13.32 -4.82 1.84
C THR A 73 12.75 -3.98 2.97
N SER A 74 11.92 -2.99 2.66
CA SER A 74 11.27 -2.14 3.66
C SER A 74 10.27 -1.16 3.02
N ARG A 75 9.36 -0.62 3.84
CA ARG A 75 8.49 0.50 3.43
C ARG A 75 9.28 1.76 3.10
N GLY A 76 10.32 2.07 3.86
CA GLY A 76 11.16 3.24 3.63
C GLY A 76 11.83 3.22 2.26
N ALA A 77 12.31 2.06 1.84
CA ALA A 77 12.90 1.88 0.53
C ALA A 77 11.89 2.08 -0.61
N LEU A 78 10.69 1.50 -0.49
CA LEU A 78 9.63 1.66 -1.49
C LEU A 78 9.14 3.10 -1.60
N GLU A 79 8.97 3.80 -0.48
CA GLU A 79 8.60 5.22 -0.48
C GLU A 79 9.69 6.11 -1.08
N ALA A 80 10.96 5.84 -0.78
CA ALA A 80 12.08 6.56 -1.40
C ALA A 80 12.08 6.42 -2.93
N VAL A 81 11.85 5.20 -3.43
CA VAL A 81 11.71 4.95 -4.88
C VAL A 81 10.48 5.65 -5.44
N SER A 82 9.34 5.63 -4.73
CA SER A 82 8.12 6.34 -5.14
C SER A 82 8.34 7.86 -5.26
N MET A 83 9.11 8.44 -4.37
CA MET A 83 9.44 9.87 -4.39
C MET A 83 10.47 10.21 -5.48
N GLY A 84 11.08 9.22 -6.15
CA GLY A 84 12.17 9.44 -7.11
C GLY A 84 13.47 9.91 -6.45
N VAL A 85 13.66 9.59 -5.18
CA VAL A 85 14.88 9.93 -4.43
C VAL A 85 16.07 9.18 -5.03
N PRO A 86 17.23 9.85 -5.26
CA PRO A 86 18.45 9.16 -5.63
C PRO A 86 18.81 8.10 -4.61
N PHE A 87 18.96 6.84 -5.05
CA PHE A 87 19.12 5.69 -4.19
C PHE A 87 20.25 4.80 -4.71
N GLY A 88 21.41 4.90 -4.10
CA GLY A 88 22.59 4.10 -4.44
C GLY A 88 22.52 2.67 -3.90
N PRO A 89 23.39 1.78 -4.39
CA PRO A 89 23.38 0.36 -4.02
C PRO A 89 23.81 0.10 -2.56
N ALA A 90 24.51 1.04 -1.94
CA ALA A 90 24.94 0.95 -0.55
C ALA A 90 24.13 1.84 0.41
N ASP A 91 23.07 2.49 -0.10
CA ASP A 91 22.25 3.37 0.70
C ASP A 91 21.14 2.59 1.40
N LEU A 92 20.72 3.07 2.58
CA LEU A 92 19.50 2.63 3.23
C LEU A 92 18.53 3.81 3.31
N ALA A 93 17.28 3.54 2.95
CA ALA A 93 16.19 4.50 3.10
C ALA A 93 15.30 4.10 4.27
N TYR A 94 15.07 5.03 5.18
CA TYR A 94 14.14 4.90 6.30
C TYR A 94 12.93 5.78 6.07
N ARG A 95 11.73 5.29 6.39
CA ARG A 95 10.63 6.22 6.69
C ARG A 95 11.06 7.11 7.84
N CYS A 96 10.69 8.37 7.78
CA CYS A 96 11.08 9.34 8.79
C CYS A 96 9.87 10.21 9.15
N ASN A 97 9.18 9.84 10.22
CA ASN A 97 8.04 10.61 10.67
C ASN A 97 8.50 11.84 11.46
N PHE A 98 7.78 12.96 11.31
CA PHE A 98 7.72 13.93 12.39
C PHE A 98 6.79 13.43 13.47
N VAL A 99 7.25 13.44 14.71
CA VAL A 99 6.48 12.98 15.88
C VAL A 99 6.44 14.03 16.98
N THR A 100 5.49 13.87 17.91
CA THR A 100 5.45 14.63 19.16
C THR A 100 5.81 13.70 20.31
N ILE A 101 6.87 14.02 21.00
CA ILE A 101 7.29 13.37 22.25
C ILE A 101 6.96 14.31 23.43
N GLU A 102 6.29 13.77 24.44
CA GLU A 102 5.95 14.49 25.68
C GLU A 102 6.22 13.56 26.88
N ASP A 103 6.95 14.05 27.87
CA ASP A 103 7.35 13.29 29.07
C ASP A 103 8.01 11.93 28.75
N GLY A 104 8.83 11.87 27.68
CA GLY A 104 9.49 10.66 27.21
C GLY A 104 8.57 9.65 26.52
N LYS A 105 7.31 10.01 26.25
CA LYS A 105 6.33 9.15 25.58
C LYS A 105 6.03 9.62 24.18
N MET A 106 5.68 8.65 23.30
CA MET A 106 5.14 8.93 21.97
C MET A 106 3.71 9.49 22.13
N LYS A 107 3.56 10.81 22.14
CA LYS A 107 2.25 11.44 22.24
C LYS A 107 1.48 11.39 20.94
N ASP A 108 2.16 11.61 19.81
CA ASP A 108 1.52 11.70 18.50
C ASP A 108 2.52 11.33 17.40
N PHE A 109 2.24 10.27 16.67
CA PHE A 109 3.07 9.74 15.58
C PHE A 109 3.03 10.59 14.30
N ALA A 110 2.09 11.53 14.22
CA ALA A 110 1.83 12.39 13.07
C ALA A 110 2.09 13.88 13.36
N ALA A 111 2.59 14.22 14.58
CA ALA A 111 2.83 15.59 15.01
C ALA A 111 1.63 16.53 14.75
N GLY A 112 0.41 16.12 15.14
CA GLY A 112 -0.82 16.87 14.93
C GLY A 112 -1.12 17.10 13.44
N HIS A 113 -0.84 16.12 12.60
CA HIS A 113 -0.97 16.22 11.14
C HIS A 113 -0.30 17.47 10.58
N ILE A 114 0.99 17.64 10.91
CA ILE A 114 1.80 18.76 10.42
C ILE A 114 1.66 18.92 8.90
N THR A 115 1.54 20.15 8.41
CA THR A 115 1.44 20.39 6.97
C THR A 115 2.76 20.12 6.26
N SER A 116 2.70 19.80 4.96
CA SER A 116 3.92 19.56 4.17
C SER A 116 4.85 20.77 4.13
N ASP A 117 4.31 21.99 4.13
CA ASP A 117 5.11 23.22 4.09
C ASP A 117 5.79 23.50 5.44
N GLU A 118 5.12 23.23 6.56
CA GLU A 118 5.74 23.26 7.89
C GLU A 118 6.87 22.23 8.00
N GLY A 119 6.62 21.00 7.52
CA GLY A 119 7.60 19.92 7.51
C GLY A 119 8.83 20.23 6.68
N LYS A 120 8.68 20.86 5.50
CA LYS A 120 9.81 21.29 4.65
C LYS A 120 10.72 22.29 5.38
N GLN A 121 10.16 23.24 6.13
CA GLN A 121 10.93 24.21 6.88
C GLN A 121 11.74 23.55 8.01
N LEU A 122 11.13 22.62 8.74
CA LEU A 122 11.82 21.85 9.78
C LEU A 122 12.95 21.01 9.18
N PHE A 123 12.70 20.31 8.08
CA PHE A 123 13.73 19.49 7.41
C PHE A 123 14.87 20.32 6.83
N ALA A 124 14.60 21.51 6.29
CA ALA A 124 15.66 22.41 5.82
C ALA A 124 16.61 22.80 6.97
N SER A 125 16.07 23.16 8.14
CA SER A 125 16.87 23.48 9.32
C SER A 125 17.64 22.29 9.86
N LEU A 126 17.01 21.11 9.88
CA LEU A 126 17.66 19.87 10.32
C LEU A 126 18.75 19.43 9.33
N GLN A 127 18.51 19.50 8.02
CA GLN A 127 19.48 19.13 6.99
C GLN A 127 20.76 19.98 7.09
N GLU A 128 20.64 21.29 7.32
CA GLU A 128 21.81 22.16 7.53
C GLU A 128 22.62 21.71 8.75
N ARG A 129 21.94 21.29 9.83
CA ARG A 129 22.60 20.82 11.05
C ARG A 129 23.25 19.43 10.87
N LEU A 130 22.72 18.64 9.94
CA LEU A 130 23.19 17.27 9.66
C LEU A 130 24.11 17.17 8.43
N LYS A 131 24.49 18.28 7.79
CA LYS A 131 25.24 18.28 6.51
C LYS A 131 26.57 17.50 6.56
N ASP A 132 27.27 17.53 7.70
CA ASP A 132 28.56 16.87 7.86
C ASP A 132 28.45 15.34 8.10
N PHE A 133 27.25 14.82 8.29
CA PHE A 133 27.00 13.38 8.50
C PHE A 133 26.70 12.62 7.20
N GLY A 134 26.61 13.29 6.05
CA GLY A 134 26.31 12.67 4.77
C GLY A 134 24.86 12.20 4.60
N VAL A 135 24.05 12.23 5.67
CA VAL A 135 22.62 11.87 5.62
C VAL A 135 21.84 12.90 4.83
N LYS A 136 20.82 12.43 4.09
CA LYS A 136 19.93 13.29 3.31
C LYS A 136 18.49 13.10 3.75
N LEU A 137 17.78 14.21 3.92
CA LEU A 137 16.38 14.26 4.33
C LEU A 137 15.53 14.69 3.13
N TYR A 138 14.51 13.90 2.82
CA TYR A 138 13.60 14.17 1.72
C TYR A 138 12.20 14.39 2.27
N PRO A 139 11.67 15.62 2.19
CA PRO A 139 10.33 15.91 2.67
C PRO A 139 9.28 15.25 1.75
N GLY A 140 8.34 14.55 2.36
CA GLY A 140 7.19 13.96 1.71
C GLY A 140 5.90 14.70 1.98
N VAL A 141 4.83 13.97 2.23
CA VAL A 141 3.51 14.52 2.52
C VAL A 141 3.27 14.53 4.03
N SER A 142 2.98 15.75 4.58
CA SER A 142 2.67 15.92 6.00
C SER A 142 3.82 15.41 6.88
N TYR A 143 3.54 14.53 7.81
CA TYR A 143 4.51 13.93 8.74
C TYR A 143 5.36 12.82 8.12
N ARG A 144 5.01 12.32 6.93
CA ARG A 144 5.67 11.18 6.25
C ARG A 144 6.79 11.68 5.36
N ASN A 145 8.01 11.31 5.68
CA ASN A 145 9.21 11.74 4.99
C ASN A 145 10.20 10.57 4.86
N VAL A 146 11.29 10.78 4.16
CA VAL A 146 12.36 9.79 3.96
C VAL A 146 13.70 10.35 4.49
N LEU A 147 14.40 9.51 5.25
CA LEU A 147 15.81 9.70 5.62
C LEU A 147 16.64 8.71 4.82
N MET A 148 17.59 9.22 4.03
CA MET A 148 18.54 8.41 3.28
C MET A 148 19.87 8.39 4.01
N LEU A 149 20.31 7.18 4.40
CA LEU A 149 21.59 6.94 5.08
C LEU A 149 22.58 6.26 4.12
N PRO A 150 23.52 7.02 3.50
CA PRO A 150 24.56 6.44 2.66
C PRO A 150 25.47 5.50 3.44
N GLY A 151 25.72 4.32 2.88
CA GLY A 151 26.58 3.30 3.52
C GLY A 151 25.98 2.71 4.79
N GLY A 152 24.68 2.82 5.00
CA GLY A 152 23.97 2.24 6.13
C GLY A 152 24.12 0.71 6.19
N LYS A 153 24.10 0.15 7.39
CA LYS A 153 24.27 -1.28 7.64
C LYS A 153 23.02 -1.97 8.16
N GLY A 154 22.04 -1.17 8.58
CA GLY A 154 20.73 -1.62 9.05
C GLY A 154 20.51 -1.45 10.54
N SER A 155 19.24 -1.31 10.87
CA SER A 155 18.76 -1.21 12.25
C SER A 155 17.38 -1.84 12.38
N VAL A 156 17.14 -2.46 13.53
CA VAL A 156 15.79 -2.85 13.95
C VAL A 156 15.11 -1.61 14.50
N THR A 157 13.94 -1.32 14.01
CA THR A 157 13.17 -0.11 14.32
C THR A 157 11.70 -0.45 14.56
N LYS A 158 11.01 0.37 15.32
CA LYS A 158 9.58 0.21 15.61
C LYS A 158 8.78 1.33 14.96
N ALA A 159 7.63 1.01 14.39
CA ALA A 159 6.72 2.00 13.83
C ALA A 159 6.14 2.90 14.93
N PRO A 160 6.13 4.24 14.76
CA PRO A 160 5.72 5.15 15.83
C PRO A 160 4.24 5.07 16.18
N HIS A 161 3.39 4.65 15.24
CA HIS A 161 1.95 4.46 15.50
C HIS A 161 1.62 3.25 16.37
N ASP A 162 2.54 2.28 16.49
CA ASP A 162 2.36 1.10 17.34
C ASP A 162 2.65 1.38 18.82
N ILE A 163 3.28 2.54 19.14
CA ILE A 163 3.78 2.86 20.47
C ILE A 163 3.21 4.16 21.03
N VAL A 164 2.07 4.59 20.51
CA VAL A 164 1.39 5.80 21.02
C VAL A 164 0.99 5.61 22.48
N GLY A 165 1.39 6.56 23.33
CA GLY A 165 1.20 6.52 24.79
C GLY A 165 2.31 5.82 25.57
N GLU A 166 3.20 5.07 24.91
CA GLU A 166 4.31 4.32 25.52
C GLU A 166 5.57 5.20 25.69
N LEU A 167 6.43 4.85 26.65
CA LEU A 167 7.78 5.39 26.75
C LEU A 167 8.58 5.01 25.50
N ILE A 168 9.34 5.94 24.92
CA ILE A 168 10.07 5.69 23.67
C ILE A 168 11.37 4.90 23.86
N ASP A 169 11.98 4.94 25.04
CA ASP A 169 13.31 4.32 25.28
C ASP A 169 13.40 2.83 24.89
N PRO A 170 12.40 1.98 25.19
CA PRO A 170 12.46 0.57 24.80
C PRO A 170 12.36 0.33 23.29
N TYR A 171 11.92 1.33 22.52
CA TYR A 171 11.63 1.23 21.09
C TYR A 171 12.58 2.03 20.21
N LEU A 172 13.63 2.61 20.82
CA LEU A 172 14.68 3.28 20.07
C LEU A 172 15.37 2.29 19.11
N PRO A 173 15.87 2.75 17.94
CA PRO A 173 16.58 1.91 17.00
C PRO A 173 17.69 1.08 17.66
N THR A 174 17.81 -0.21 17.26
CA THR A 174 18.91 -1.09 17.67
C THR A 174 19.63 -1.64 16.44
N GLY A 175 20.83 -2.19 16.59
CA GLY A 175 21.64 -2.70 15.47
C GLY A 175 22.78 -1.76 15.08
N GLU A 176 23.37 -1.96 13.90
CA GLU A 176 24.62 -1.32 13.52
C GLU A 176 24.50 0.20 13.33
N ASP A 177 23.38 0.69 12.80
CA ASP A 177 23.14 2.12 12.59
C ASP A 177 22.47 2.80 13.79
N ALA A 178 22.20 2.09 14.89
CA ALA A 178 21.46 2.60 16.03
C ALA A 178 22.02 3.92 16.56
N LEU A 179 23.33 3.97 16.82
CA LEU A 179 23.98 5.16 17.40
C LEU A 179 23.85 6.39 16.49
N VAL A 180 23.96 6.23 15.18
CA VAL A 180 23.83 7.35 14.25
C VAL A 180 22.38 7.81 14.14
N LEU A 181 21.43 6.88 14.13
CA LEU A 181 19.99 7.23 14.11
C LEU A 181 19.58 7.93 15.40
N HIS A 182 20.00 7.43 16.58
CA HIS A 182 19.77 8.11 17.88
C HIS A 182 20.31 9.53 17.85
N LYS A 183 21.53 9.71 17.33
CA LYS A 183 22.15 11.04 17.23
C LYS A 183 21.31 11.98 16.37
N PHE A 184 20.74 11.51 15.25
CA PHE A 184 19.87 12.34 14.42
C PHE A 184 18.56 12.68 15.12
N MET A 185 17.98 11.73 15.87
CA MET A 185 16.78 11.98 16.68
C MET A 185 17.03 13.05 17.73
N VAL A 186 18.12 12.96 18.50
CA VAL A 186 18.50 13.95 19.51
C VAL A 186 18.77 15.32 18.88
N ILE A 187 19.55 15.37 17.78
CA ILE A 187 19.81 16.64 17.06
C ILE A 187 18.50 17.26 16.56
N SER A 188 17.56 16.46 16.07
CA SER A 188 16.27 16.95 15.63
C SER A 188 15.47 17.57 16.78
N TYR A 189 15.49 16.96 17.96
CA TYR A 189 14.85 17.49 19.15
C TYR A 189 15.39 18.87 19.51
N ASP A 190 16.71 19.03 19.51
CA ASP A 190 17.37 20.32 19.80
C ASP A 190 17.03 21.39 18.74
N VAL A 191 17.09 21.03 17.45
CA VAL A 191 16.79 21.95 16.34
C VAL A 191 15.33 22.41 16.37
N PHE A 192 14.42 21.50 16.68
CA PHE A 192 12.98 21.76 16.61
C PHE A 192 12.43 22.45 17.86
N ALA A 193 13.10 22.36 19.02
CA ALA A 193 12.62 22.89 20.29
C ALA A 193 12.24 24.38 20.22
N ASN A 194 13.01 25.17 19.49
CA ASN A 194 12.81 26.66 19.39
C ASN A 194 12.46 27.10 17.97
N HIS A 195 12.18 26.16 17.07
CA HIS A 195 11.89 26.48 15.68
C HIS A 195 10.59 27.31 15.53
N PRO A 196 10.57 28.36 14.66
CA PRO A 196 9.39 29.21 14.47
C PRO A 196 8.09 28.46 14.17
N VAL A 197 8.18 27.40 13.35
CA VAL A 197 7.04 26.52 13.03
C VAL A 197 6.43 25.94 14.31
N ASN A 198 7.24 25.36 15.20
CA ASN A 198 6.73 24.77 16.45
C ASN A 198 6.20 25.80 17.43
N LYS A 199 6.82 27.00 17.50
CA LYS A 199 6.29 28.10 18.31
C LYS A 199 4.89 28.51 17.82
N ALA A 200 4.69 28.64 16.52
CA ALA A 200 3.39 28.95 15.93
C ALA A 200 2.35 27.84 16.18
N ARG A 201 2.76 26.56 16.04
CA ARG A 201 1.88 25.42 16.31
C ARG A 201 1.43 25.36 17.76
N ILE A 202 2.35 25.51 18.70
CA ILE A 202 2.05 25.53 20.14
C ILE A 202 1.11 26.72 20.47
N ALA A 203 1.37 27.92 19.95
CA ALA A 203 0.51 29.07 20.12
C ALA A 203 -0.92 28.84 19.56
N ALA A 204 -1.05 28.01 18.53
CA ALA A 204 -2.33 27.61 17.95
C ALA A 204 -2.97 26.38 18.62
N GLY A 205 -2.43 25.87 19.74
CA GLY A 205 -2.93 24.69 20.45
C GLY A 205 -2.71 23.37 19.72
N LYS A 206 -1.77 23.34 18.75
CA LYS A 206 -1.44 22.12 17.98
C LYS A 206 -0.21 21.42 18.55
N ASN A 207 -0.14 20.10 18.39
CA ASN A 207 1.03 19.33 18.74
C ASN A 207 2.25 19.78 17.93
N PRO A 208 3.43 20.05 18.54
CA PRO A 208 4.64 20.38 17.81
C PRO A 208 5.26 19.11 17.19
N ALA A 209 5.94 19.27 16.06
CA ALA A 209 6.85 18.25 15.54
C ALA A 209 8.22 18.41 16.21
N ASN A 210 8.42 17.76 17.36
CA ASN A 210 9.60 18.00 18.18
C ASN A 210 10.70 16.95 18.03
N MET A 211 10.47 15.87 17.27
CA MET A 211 11.51 14.87 16.97
C MET A 211 11.24 14.23 15.61
N ILE A 212 12.29 13.75 14.93
CA ILE A 212 12.15 12.78 13.84
C ILE A 212 12.14 11.36 14.39
N TRP A 213 11.40 10.46 13.73
CA TRP A 213 11.37 9.04 14.06
C TRP A 213 11.68 8.20 12.82
N PRO A 214 12.96 7.79 12.61
CA PRO A 214 13.31 6.89 11.51
C PRO A 214 12.88 5.46 11.82
N TRP A 215 12.23 4.80 10.85
CA TRP A 215 11.75 3.44 10.98
C TRP A 215 11.62 2.74 9.63
N SER A 216 11.46 1.40 9.63
CA SER A 216 11.31 0.56 8.43
C SER A 216 12.36 0.90 7.38
N GLY A 217 13.65 0.80 7.78
CA GLY A 217 14.79 1.05 6.91
C GLY A 217 15.17 -0.14 6.06
N GLY A 218 15.63 0.09 4.83
CA GLY A 218 16.10 -0.98 3.95
C GLY A 218 16.80 -0.47 2.70
N ALA A 219 17.48 -1.40 2.02
CA ALA A 219 18.12 -1.17 0.74
C ALA A 219 17.09 -1.09 -0.39
N LYS A 220 17.48 -0.50 -1.52
CA LYS A 220 16.62 -0.48 -2.71
C LYS A 220 16.28 -1.92 -3.14
N PRO A 221 14.98 -2.26 -3.35
CA PRO A 221 14.60 -3.58 -3.82
C PRO A 221 15.24 -3.91 -5.18
N ALA A 222 15.93 -5.05 -5.26
CA ALA A 222 16.59 -5.51 -6.48
C ALA A 222 15.63 -6.37 -7.34
N MET A 223 14.49 -5.77 -7.73
CA MET A 223 13.46 -6.45 -8.51
C MET A 223 13.83 -6.52 -10.00
N PRO A 224 13.67 -7.67 -10.67
CA PRO A 224 13.79 -7.74 -12.13
C PRO A 224 12.67 -6.92 -12.78
N GLN A 225 12.91 -6.44 -14.01
CA GLN A 225 11.89 -5.68 -14.73
C GLN A 225 10.68 -6.57 -15.04
N PHE A 226 9.47 -6.02 -14.90
CA PHE A 226 8.22 -6.73 -15.20
C PHE A 226 8.20 -7.24 -16.66
N SER A 227 8.69 -6.44 -17.58
CA SER A 227 8.80 -6.80 -19.00
C SER A 227 9.78 -7.94 -19.25
N GLU A 228 10.84 -8.07 -18.45
CA GLU A 228 11.79 -9.20 -18.54
C GLU A 228 11.16 -10.50 -18.01
N MET A 229 10.38 -10.39 -16.92
CA MET A 229 9.73 -11.55 -16.31
C MET A 229 8.57 -12.11 -17.14
N PHE A 230 7.80 -11.25 -17.77
CA PHE A 230 6.52 -11.61 -18.38
C PHE A 230 6.40 -11.30 -19.87
N GLY A 231 7.39 -10.62 -20.45
CA GLY A 231 7.33 -10.17 -21.86
C GLY A 231 6.21 -9.15 -22.11
N LYS A 232 5.80 -8.39 -21.09
CA LYS A 232 4.67 -7.46 -21.16
C LYS A 232 5.01 -6.11 -20.57
N LYS A 233 4.49 -5.04 -21.17
CA LYS A 233 4.56 -3.68 -20.62
C LYS A 233 3.45 -3.52 -19.59
N GLY A 234 3.83 -3.30 -18.33
CA GLY A 234 2.89 -3.09 -17.23
C GLY A 234 2.71 -1.63 -16.86
N ALA A 235 1.51 -1.27 -16.40
CA ALA A 235 1.23 0.02 -15.79
C ALA A 235 0.46 -0.17 -14.48
N VAL A 236 0.64 0.75 -13.52
CA VAL A 236 -0.03 0.75 -12.21
C VAL A 236 -0.81 2.04 -12.04
N ILE A 237 -2.08 1.92 -11.68
CA ILE A 237 -2.97 3.00 -11.28
C ILE A 237 -3.29 2.79 -9.80
N SER A 238 -2.93 3.76 -8.97
CA SER A 238 -3.18 3.76 -7.51
C SER A 238 -3.20 5.21 -7.01
N ALA A 239 -3.41 5.41 -5.72
CA ALA A 239 -3.16 6.67 -5.03
C ALA A 239 -2.18 6.50 -3.87
N VAL A 240 -1.62 5.30 -3.70
CA VAL A 240 -0.70 4.94 -2.60
C VAL A 240 0.74 4.92 -3.09
N ASP A 241 1.61 5.71 -2.45
CA ASP A 241 3.03 5.80 -2.78
C ASP A 241 3.75 4.45 -2.74
N LEU A 242 3.31 3.56 -1.88
CA LEU A 242 3.83 2.21 -1.74
C LEU A 242 3.73 1.42 -3.06
N LEU A 243 2.55 1.45 -3.71
CA LEU A 243 2.30 0.80 -4.99
C LEU A 243 3.13 1.43 -6.11
N PHE A 244 3.29 2.76 -6.09
CA PHE A 244 4.16 3.46 -7.03
C PHE A 244 5.63 3.07 -6.84
N GLY A 245 6.04 2.83 -5.59
CA GLY A 245 7.38 2.31 -5.28
C GLY A 245 7.63 0.94 -5.90
N ILE A 246 6.70 -0.01 -5.70
CA ILE A 246 6.76 -1.35 -6.30
C ILE A 246 6.78 -1.25 -7.83
N ALA A 247 5.87 -0.46 -8.42
CA ALA A 247 5.80 -0.26 -9.87
C ALA A 247 7.12 0.24 -10.46
N ARG A 248 7.72 1.24 -9.84
CA ARG A 248 9.01 1.81 -10.30
C ARG A 248 10.17 0.82 -10.13
N CYS A 249 10.21 0.05 -9.04
CA CYS A 249 11.20 -1.02 -8.87
C CYS A 249 11.07 -2.09 -9.96
N ALA A 250 9.82 -2.41 -10.35
CA ALA A 250 9.49 -3.37 -11.40
C ALA A 250 9.60 -2.81 -12.83
N GLY A 251 9.94 -1.52 -13.00
CA GLY A 251 10.00 -0.86 -14.33
C GLY A 251 8.64 -0.72 -15.02
N MET A 252 7.55 -0.68 -14.23
CA MET A 252 6.19 -0.44 -14.72
C MET A 252 5.89 1.06 -14.80
N GLU A 253 5.01 1.44 -15.69
CA GLU A 253 4.51 2.80 -15.78
C GLU A 253 3.65 3.14 -14.55
N VAL A 254 3.80 4.36 -14.02
CA VAL A 254 2.93 4.89 -12.96
C VAL A 254 1.96 5.89 -13.56
N VAL A 255 0.68 5.56 -13.55
CA VAL A 255 -0.39 6.41 -14.05
C VAL A 255 -1.09 7.09 -12.86
N LYS A 256 -0.94 8.42 -12.77
CA LYS A 256 -1.61 9.23 -11.75
C LYS A 256 -2.94 9.74 -12.26
N VAL A 257 -3.99 9.57 -11.48
CA VAL A 257 -5.35 10.00 -11.82
C VAL A 257 -5.74 11.19 -10.96
N PRO A 258 -6.12 12.34 -11.54
CA PRO A 258 -6.67 13.45 -10.78
C PRO A 258 -7.91 13.02 -9.97
N GLY A 259 -7.98 13.43 -8.72
CA GLY A 259 -9.07 13.04 -7.81
C GLY A 259 -8.95 11.64 -7.21
N ALA A 260 -7.93 10.84 -7.62
CA ALA A 260 -7.63 9.60 -6.93
C ALA A 260 -7.01 9.91 -5.56
N THR A 261 -7.64 9.39 -4.51
CA THR A 261 -7.15 9.45 -3.12
C THR A 261 -6.95 8.03 -2.59
N GLY A 262 -6.16 7.88 -1.52
CA GLY A 262 -6.05 6.63 -0.76
C GLY A 262 -7.14 6.54 0.31
N TYR A 263 -8.37 7.01 0.04
CA TYR A 263 -9.46 7.05 1.01
C TYR A 263 -10.83 6.77 0.35
N LEU A 264 -11.92 6.82 1.15
CA LEU A 264 -13.28 6.49 0.73
C LEU A 264 -13.84 7.38 -0.39
N ASP A 265 -13.36 8.60 -0.49
CA ASP A 265 -13.78 9.62 -1.48
C ASP A 265 -13.02 9.56 -2.81
N THR A 266 -12.22 8.52 -3.01
CA THR A 266 -11.42 8.35 -4.25
C THR A 266 -12.30 8.41 -5.51
N ASP A 267 -11.75 8.90 -6.62
CA ASP A 267 -12.43 8.87 -7.93
C ASP A 267 -12.33 7.46 -8.56
N TYR A 268 -13.26 6.57 -8.20
CA TYR A 268 -13.34 5.20 -8.72
C TYR A 268 -13.50 5.19 -10.25
N MET A 269 -14.37 6.05 -10.77
CA MET A 269 -14.66 6.12 -12.19
C MET A 269 -13.49 6.71 -12.98
N GLY A 270 -12.82 7.72 -12.46
CA GLY A 270 -11.60 8.28 -13.03
C GLY A 270 -10.49 7.24 -13.13
N LYS A 271 -10.30 6.42 -12.09
CA LYS A 271 -9.37 5.29 -12.10
C LYS A 271 -9.73 4.25 -13.17
N ALA A 272 -11.02 3.88 -13.30
CA ALA A 272 -11.49 2.92 -14.31
C ALA A 272 -11.28 3.44 -15.74
N LYS A 273 -11.61 4.71 -16.00
CA LYS A 273 -11.39 5.35 -17.31
C LYS A 273 -9.91 5.40 -17.67
N ALA A 274 -9.06 5.77 -16.72
CA ALA A 274 -7.62 5.79 -16.92
C ALA A 274 -7.06 4.38 -17.24
N ALA A 275 -7.60 3.33 -16.61
CA ALA A 275 -7.17 1.95 -16.87
C ALA A 275 -7.49 1.53 -18.30
N VAL A 276 -8.73 1.79 -18.76
CA VAL A 276 -9.14 1.49 -20.14
C VAL A 276 -8.33 2.29 -21.15
N GLU A 277 -8.09 3.57 -20.89
CA GLU A 277 -7.32 4.43 -21.80
C GLU A 277 -5.84 4.00 -21.86
N THR A 278 -5.23 3.65 -20.74
CA THR A 278 -3.85 3.12 -20.68
C THR A 278 -3.72 1.84 -21.51
N LEU A 279 -4.75 0.97 -21.49
CA LEU A 279 -4.75 -0.26 -22.29
C LEU A 279 -5.03 -0.02 -23.79
N LYS A 280 -5.60 1.10 -24.19
CA LYS A 280 -5.66 1.47 -25.61
C LYS A 280 -4.31 1.88 -26.18
N GLY A 281 -3.40 2.34 -25.31
CA GLY A 281 -2.01 2.67 -25.65
C GLY A 281 -1.10 1.44 -25.70
N ASP A 282 0.15 1.64 -25.27
CA ASP A 282 1.22 0.63 -25.35
C ASP A 282 1.24 -0.41 -24.23
N ALA A 283 0.52 -0.18 -23.13
CA ALA A 283 0.47 -1.11 -22.01
C ALA A 283 -0.21 -2.43 -22.40
N ASP A 284 0.39 -3.54 -22.04
CA ASP A 284 -0.20 -4.89 -22.19
C ASP A 284 -0.99 -5.32 -20.95
N PHE A 285 -0.61 -4.77 -19.79
CA PHE A 285 -1.17 -5.08 -18.49
C PHE A 285 -1.35 -3.82 -17.66
N VAL A 286 -2.53 -3.65 -17.07
CA VAL A 286 -2.79 -2.60 -16.08
C VAL A 286 -3.17 -3.22 -14.75
N TYR A 287 -2.53 -2.75 -13.70
CA TYR A 287 -2.85 -3.04 -12.30
C TYR A 287 -3.61 -1.85 -11.72
N LEU A 288 -4.91 -1.98 -11.56
CA LEU A 288 -5.80 -0.95 -11.04
C LEU A 288 -6.09 -1.21 -9.57
N HIS A 289 -5.63 -0.35 -8.71
CA HIS A 289 -5.73 -0.46 -7.26
C HIS A 289 -6.67 0.59 -6.66
N VAL A 290 -7.59 0.16 -5.78
CA VAL A 290 -8.58 1.01 -5.09
C VAL A 290 -8.56 0.71 -3.60
N GLU A 291 -8.15 1.66 -2.78
CA GLU A 291 -7.88 1.54 -1.35
C GLU A 291 -9.12 1.60 -0.46
N ALA A 292 -10.21 2.15 -0.97
CA ALA A 292 -11.38 2.54 -0.18
C ALA A 292 -12.00 1.42 0.65
N THR A 293 -11.95 0.18 0.18
CA THR A 293 -12.49 -0.99 0.91
C THR A 293 -11.64 -1.36 2.12
N ASP A 294 -10.31 -1.13 2.06
CA ASP A 294 -9.38 -1.31 3.16
C ASP A 294 -9.59 -0.24 4.25
N GLU A 295 -9.67 1.01 3.85
CA GLU A 295 -9.95 2.13 4.77
C GLU A 295 -11.26 1.94 5.53
N ALA A 296 -12.32 1.46 4.86
CA ALA A 296 -13.58 1.13 5.51
C ALA A 296 -13.43 0.00 6.53
N GLY A 297 -12.59 -1.01 6.24
CA GLY A 297 -12.21 -2.07 7.17
C GLY A 297 -11.49 -1.55 8.40
N HIS A 298 -10.49 -0.67 8.24
CA HIS A 298 -9.77 -0.02 9.33
C HIS A 298 -10.67 0.87 10.20
N LEU A 299 -11.63 1.57 9.60
CA LEU A 299 -12.66 2.32 10.34
C LEU A 299 -13.59 1.40 11.14
N GLY A 300 -13.70 0.14 10.75
CA GLY A 300 -14.65 -0.80 11.34
C GLY A 300 -16.10 -0.47 10.97
N SER A 301 -16.32 0.09 9.78
CA SER A 301 -17.64 0.53 9.31
C SER A 301 -18.22 -0.45 8.29
N VAL A 302 -19.26 -1.16 8.69
CA VAL A 302 -20.02 -2.07 7.82
C VAL A 302 -20.60 -1.31 6.63
N GLU A 303 -21.24 -0.16 6.90
CA GLU A 303 -21.91 0.66 5.89
C GLU A 303 -20.92 1.18 4.83
N GLU A 304 -19.79 1.76 5.28
CA GLU A 304 -18.81 2.31 4.36
C GLU A 304 -18.11 1.21 3.55
N LYS A 305 -17.89 0.03 4.10
CA LYS A 305 -17.29 -1.09 3.36
C LYS A 305 -18.23 -1.61 2.26
N ILE A 306 -19.50 -1.80 2.56
CA ILE A 306 -20.51 -2.19 1.56
C ILE A 306 -20.58 -1.12 0.46
N LYS A 307 -20.65 0.15 0.82
CA LYS A 307 -20.71 1.27 -0.11
C LYS A 307 -19.46 1.40 -0.99
N ALA A 308 -18.28 1.16 -0.43
CA ALA A 308 -17.02 1.15 -1.19
C ALA A 308 -17.00 0.00 -2.21
N ILE A 309 -17.47 -1.19 -1.85
CA ILE A 309 -17.62 -2.34 -2.75
C ILE A 309 -18.60 -2.01 -3.88
N GLU A 310 -19.77 -1.42 -3.58
CA GLU A 310 -20.78 -1.05 -4.58
C GLU A 310 -20.27 0.02 -5.56
N ARG A 311 -19.53 1.02 -5.07
CA ARG A 311 -18.89 2.02 -5.94
C ARG A 311 -17.78 1.43 -6.82
N LEU A 312 -17.01 0.48 -6.29
CA LEU A 312 -16.04 -0.24 -7.09
C LEU A 312 -16.73 -1.08 -8.16
N ASP A 313 -17.87 -1.68 -7.85
CA ASP A 313 -18.68 -2.44 -8.82
C ASP A 313 -19.17 -1.58 -9.98
N GLU A 314 -19.58 -0.33 -9.73
CA GLU A 314 -19.93 0.62 -10.81
C GLU A 314 -18.73 0.87 -11.74
N ALA A 315 -17.53 1.02 -11.19
CA ALA A 315 -16.30 1.17 -11.96
C ALA A 315 -15.95 -0.10 -12.75
N VAL A 316 -16.18 -1.27 -12.17
CA VAL A 316 -16.05 -2.58 -12.86
C VAL A 316 -17.02 -2.64 -14.04
N GLY A 317 -18.27 -2.19 -13.87
CA GLY A 317 -19.26 -2.12 -14.96
C GLY A 317 -18.76 -1.30 -16.15
N TYR A 318 -18.23 -0.10 -15.87
CA TYR A 318 -17.63 0.72 -16.92
C TYR A 318 -16.49 0.00 -17.66
N ILE A 319 -15.63 -0.70 -16.93
CA ILE A 319 -14.52 -1.46 -17.52
C ILE A 319 -15.06 -2.57 -18.44
N LEU A 320 -16.03 -3.35 -17.99
CA LEU A 320 -16.61 -4.45 -18.78
C LEU A 320 -17.33 -3.99 -20.05
N ASP A 321 -17.85 -2.76 -20.05
CA ASP A 321 -18.51 -2.17 -21.21
C ASP A 321 -17.55 -1.53 -22.22
N ASN A 322 -16.30 -1.22 -21.81
CA ASN A 322 -15.34 -0.44 -22.61
C ASN A 322 -14.00 -1.13 -22.87
N PHE A 323 -13.81 -2.33 -22.36
CA PHE A 323 -12.57 -3.11 -22.53
C PHE A 323 -12.87 -4.55 -22.92
N ASP A 324 -12.33 -4.97 -24.07
CA ASP A 324 -12.42 -6.33 -24.59
C ASP A 324 -11.07 -7.04 -24.43
N GLY A 325 -10.84 -7.62 -23.26
CA GLY A 325 -9.61 -8.32 -22.91
C GLY A 325 -9.79 -9.20 -21.68
N CYS A 326 -8.69 -9.68 -21.12
CA CYS A 326 -8.74 -10.45 -19.88
C CYS A 326 -8.89 -9.51 -18.67
N VAL A 327 -9.95 -9.68 -17.90
CA VAL A 327 -10.21 -8.94 -16.65
C VAL A 327 -10.06 -9.87 -15.45
N MET A 328 -9.21 -9.47 -14.51
CA MET A 328 -9.05 -10.12 -13.21
C MET A 328 -9.63 -9.23 -12.12
N LEU A 329 -10.27 -9.80 -11.13
CA LEU A 329 -10.81 -9.11 -9.95
C LEU A 329 -10.38 -9.85 -8.70
N MET A 330 -9.85 -9.13 -7.72
CA MET A 330 -9.47 -9.69 -6.42
C MET A 330 -9.22 -8.60 -5.37
N PRO A 331 -9.26 -8.92 -4.07
CA PRO A 331 -8.57 -8.17 -3.03
C PRO A 331 -7.11 -8.61 -2.91
N ASP A 332 -6.30 -7.82 -2.22
CA ASP A 332 -4.93 -8.20 -1.88
C ASP A 332 -4.84 -8.96 -0.54
N HIS A 333 -5.62 -8.60 0.43
CA HIS A 333 -5.77 -9.27 1.73
C HIS A 333 -7.16 -9.00 2.31
N PRO A 334 -7.60 -9.71 3.34
CA PRO A 334 -8.73 -9.27 4.15
C PRO A 334 -8.34 -8.15 5.09
N THR A 335 -9.26 -7.19 5.29
CA THR A 335 -9.22 -6.22 6.37
C THR A 335 -10.54 -6.28 7.14
N PRO A 336 -10.71 -7.33 7.97
CA PRO A 336 -11.98 -7.56 8.64
C PRO A 336 -12.40 -6.38 9.52
N ILE A 337 -13.64 -5.94 9.34
CA ILE A 337 -14.25 -4.83 10.09
C ILE A 337 -14.13 -5.03 11.59
N ALA A 338 -14.29 -6.27 12.06
CA ALA A 338 -14.19 -6.62 13.47
C ALA A 338 -12.76 -6.48 14.02
N LYS A 339 -11.75 -6.69 13.19
CA LYS A 339 -10.33 -6.66 13.57
C LYS A 339 -9.69 -5.30 13.33
N LYS A 340 -10.20 -4.53 12.38
CA LYS A 340 -9.66 -3.21 11.96
C LYS A 340 -8.18 -3.25 11.55
N THR A 341 -7.73 -4.40 11.08
CA THR A 341 -6.37 -4.64 10.61
C THR A 341 -6.33 -5.80 9.63
N HIS A 342 -5.24 -5.92 8.90
CA HIS A 342 -5.05 -6.94 7.88
C HIS A 342 -4.93 -8.35 8.47
N THR A 343 -5.39 -9.37 7.73
CA THR A 343 -5.19 -10.78 8.06
C THR A 343 -4.53 -11.55 6.90
N ARG A 344 -4.14 -12.82 7.18
CA ARG A 344 -3.46 -13.70 6.21
C ARG A 344 -4.39 -14.69 5.53
N ASP A 345 -5.69 -14.58 5.78
CA ASP A 345 -6.66 -15.49 5.21
C ASP A 345 -6.65 -15.41 3.68
N PRO A 346 -6.87 -16.53 2.98
CA PRO A 346 -6.95 -16.52 1.53
C PRO A 346 -8.07 -15.61 1.02
N VAL A 347 -7.83 -14.99 -0.12
CA VAL A 347 -8.78 -14.08 -0.78
C VAL A 347 -9.35 -14.68 -2.07
N PRO A 348 -10.59 -14.36 -2.44
CA PRO A 348 -11.19 -14.80 -3.69
C PRO A 348 -10.62 -14.04 -4.88
N PHE A 349 -10.44 -14.71 -6.02
CA PHE A 349 -10.17 -14.06 -7.29
C PHE A 349 -11.04 -14.64 -8.40
N ALA A 350 -11.32 -13.82 -9.41
CA ALA A 350 -12.06 -14.20 -10.60
C ALA A 350 -11.36 -13.68 -11.86
N VAL A 351 -11.42 -14.46 -12.95
CA VAL A 351 -10.77 -14.17 -14.23
C VAL A 351 -11.76 -14.37 -15.36
N LEU A 352 -12.02 -13.31 -16.11
CA LEU A 352 -12.88 -13.29 -17.29
C LEU A 352 -12.03 -13.06 -18.56
N GLY A 353 -12.35 -13.72 -19.66
CA GLY A 353 -11.73 -13.49 -20.98
C GLY A 353 -10.67 -14.51 -21.39
N LEU A 354 -10.41 -15.57 -20.60
CA LEU A 354 -9.53 -16.69 -20.99
C LEU A 354 -10.28 -17.93 -21.52
N GLY A 355 -11.61 -17.84 -21.59
CA GLY A 355 -12.49 -18.93 -22.00
C GLY A 355 -12.79 -19.93 -20.88
N GLY A 356 -13.96 -20.58 -21.01
CA GLY A 356 -14.52 -21.42 -19.96
C GLY A 356 -15.09 -20.61 -18.79
N LYS A 357 -15.88 -21.28 -17.96
CA LYS A 357 -16.49 -20.71 -16.76
C LYS A 357 -16.66 -21.79 -15.69
N ASP A 358 -16.78 -21.34 -14.45
CA ASP A 358 -17.11 -22.19 -13.29
C ASP A 358 -18.63 -22.26 -13.04
N GLU A 359 -18.99 -22.99 -11.99
CA GLU A 359 -20.35 -23.01 -11.43
C GLU A 359 -20.57 -21.89 -10.40
N VAL A 360 -19.66 -20.93 -10.32
CA VAL A 360 -19.75 -19.76 -9.44
C VAL A 360 -20.80 -18.79 -9.98
N ALA A 361 -21.79 -18.43 -9.18
CA ALA A 361 -22.85 -17.51 -9.58
C ALA A 361 -22.62 -16.08 -9.07
N VAL A 362 -21.98 -15.94 -7.91
CA VAL A 362 -21.73 -14.67 -7.26
C VAL A 362 -20.29 -14.58 -6.75
N TYR A 363 -19.71 -13.37 -6.80
CA TYR A 363 -18.37 -13.11 -6.33
C TYR A 363 -18.36 -12.95 -4.81
N THR A 364 -18.11 -14.03 -4.08
CA THR A 364 -17.97 -14.04 -2.61
C THR A 364 -16.90 -15.03 -2.18
N GLU A 365 -16.34 -14.82 -1.00
CA GLU A 365 -15.31 -15.69 -0.40
C GLU A 365 -15.80 -17.14 -0.34
N LYS A 366 -17.02 -17.33 0.16
CA LYS A 366 -17.61 -18.65 0.40
C LYS A 366 -17.90 -19.41 -0.91
N GLU A 367 -18.55 -18.76 -1.87
CA GLU A 367 -18.95 -19.43 -3.09
C GLU A 367 -17.76 -19.78 -3.96
N ILE A 368 -16.78 -18.86 -4.06
CA ILE A 368 -15.53 -19.10 -4.81
C ILE A 368 -14.69 -20.21 -4.17
N ALA A 369 -14.58 -20.23 -2.85
CA ALA A 369 -13.88 -21.32 -2.15
C ALA A 369 -14.49 -22.69 -2.40
N LEU A 370 -15.81 -22.76 -2.59
CA LEU A 370 -16.53 -24.02 -2.82
C LEU A 370 -16.54 -24.49 -4.29
N LYS A 371 -16.59 -23.55 -5.24
CA LYS A 371 -16.89 -23.86 -6.65
C LYS A 371 -15.84 -23.39 -7.65
N GLY A 372 -14.86 -22.58 -7.23
CA GLY A 372 -13.82 -22.04 -8.11
C GLY A 372 -12.91 -23.14 -8.65
N SER A 373 -12.79 -23.25 -9.96
CA SER A 373 -12.05 -24.34 -10.63
C SER A 373 -10.53 -24.21 -10.53
N TYR A 374 -10.01 -23.00 -10.27
CA TYR A 374 -8.60 -22.82 -10.03
C TYR A 374 -8.14 -23.35 -8.66
N GLY A 375 -9.08 -23.57 -7.71
CA GLY A 375 -8.74 -23.98 -6.36
C GLY A 375 -7.87 -22.94 -5.64
N MET A 376 -6.87 -23.41 -4.87
CA MET A 376 -5.91 -22.54 -4.17
C MET A 376 -4.69 -22.26 -5.04
N VAL A 377 -4.47 -21.02 -5.41
CA VAL A 377 -3.34 -20.58 -6.24
C VAL A 377 -2.31 -19.83 -5.39
N LYS A 378 -1.03 -20.07 -5.65
CA LYS A 378 0.05 -19.27 -5.07
C LYS A 378 0.09 -17.90 -5.76
N SER A 379 0.09 -16.81 -4.99
CA SER A 379 0.01 -15.44 -5.52
C SER A 379 1.07 -15.12 -6.57
N THR A 380 2.33 -15.52 -6.34
CA THR A 380 3.43 -15.30 -7.27
C THR A 380 3.31 -16.02 -8.62
N ASP A 381 2.37 -16.97 -8.74
CA ASP A 381 2.15 -17.75 -9.96
C ASP A 381 0.93 -17.27 -10.76
N LEU A 382 0.04 -16.44 -10.18
CA LEU A 382 -1.17 -15.96 -10.84
C LEU A 382 -0.89 -15.36 -12.22
N LEU A 383 -0.04 -14.34 -12.29
CA LEU A 383 0.22 -13.65 -13.55
C LEU A 383 0.91 -14.56 -14.58
N LYS A 384 1.78 -15.48 -14.15
CA LYS A 384 2.37 -16.49 -15.04
C LYS A 384 1.31 -17.38 -15.67
N MET A 385 0.39 -17.88 -14.84
CA MET A 385 -0.72 -18.72 -15.26
C MET A 385 -1.63 -17.96 -16.25
N ILE A 386 -2.05 -16.77 -15.91
CA ILE A 386 -2.95 -15.95 -16.73
C ILE A 386 -2.31 -15.54 -18.06
N PHE A 387 -1.05 -15.12 -18.04
CA PHE A 387 -0.37 -14.71 -19.28
C PHE A 387 -0.01 -15.89 -20.19
N ALA A 388 0.08 -17.09 -19.66
CA ALA A 388 0.21 -18.32 -20.45
C ALA A 388 -1.12 -18.78 -21.10
N GLY A 389 -2.26 -18.17 -20.71
CA GLY A 389 -3.58 -18.53 -21.25
C GLY A 389 -4.20 -19.78 -20.62
N ASN A 390 -3.80 -20.10 -19.39
CA ASN A 390 -4.26 -21.27 -18.63
C ASN A 390 -5.29 -20.89 -17.56
#